data_266a57fba0e8f2f2e23f8bdbbea58243
#
_entry.id   266a57fba0e8f2f2e23f8bdbbea58243
#
_cell.length_a   1.000
_cell.length_b   1.000
_cell.length_c   1.000
_cell.angle_alpha   90.00
_cell.angle_beta   90.00
_cell.angle_gamma   90.00
#
_symmetry.space_group_name_H-M   'P 1'
#
loop_
_entity.id
_entity.type
_entity.pdbx_description
1 polymer ?
#
loop_
_entity_poly.entity_id
_entity_poly.type
_entity_poly.pdbx_seq_one_letter_code
_entity_poly.pdbx_strand_id
1 'polypeptide(L)'
;MVGPLILYTAPLGVAGLVSLVLAHHAMRRRAVQGAGYFALLMAAVSVWSATAIAVHMSPTLPGKVFWTNMQYAGITLVPLAWLCFALAYTGDGAVLRFGHFVLLGLHPAAVQIVAWTDPYHGFFRRQVWLDTSGPVATLGTVMGPAFWMHTVYSYMLLLAGAYVLVRAQLRSPRVYRNQGVALFVAVLAPWIANVVTIATAGPLSYTDLTPFAFTISGVALAWGLMRHGLLDLVPIAHGAVLANLSSAVIALDRHDRLVEVNPAAAAIFGLSREDVIGRPLWEVSPRYLDVLLRYRSVDEICEEVTVGEGEQRQVFDLSVAPLYDEREAYVGRLINVRDITEYHRAQETLSGYAE
;
A
#
# COMPACT_ATOMS: atom_id res chain seq x y z
N MET A 1 0.75 16.37 40.37
CA MET A 1 -0.23 15.68 39.52
C MET A 1 -0.07 15.96 38.00
N VAL A 2 0.65 17.01 37.59
CA VAL A 2 0.79 17.36 36.14
C VAL A 2 1.78 16.45 35.41
N GLY A 3 2.88 16.05 36.05
CA GLY A 3 3.94 15.26 35.40
C GLY A 3 3.48 13.89 34.82
N PRO A 4 2.78 13.05 35.63
CA PRO A 4 2.27 11.77 35.08
C PRO A 4 1.27 11.95 33.95
N LEU A 5 0.39 12.95 34.00
CA LEU A 5 -0.58 13.23 32.94
C LEU A 5 0.10 13.56 31.60
N ILE A 6 1.16 14.38 31.64
CA ILE A 6 1.94 14.72 30.46
C ILE A 6 2.59 13.48 29.84
N LEU A 7 3.11 12.57 30.65
CA LEU A 7 3.75 11.34 30.17
C LEU A 7 2.78 10.47 29.35
N TYR A 8 1.49 10.42 29.74
CA TYR A 8 0.46 9.66 29.00
C TYR A 8 -0.11 10.44 27.81
N THR A 9 -0.24 11.77 27.90
CA THR A 9 -0.93 12.55 26.88
C THR A 9 0.01 13.07 25.79
N ALA A 10 1.28 13.33 26.06
CA ALA A 10 2.22 13.87 25.06
C ALA A 10 2.45 12.93 23.88
N PRO A 11 2.70 11.59 24.06
CA PRO A 11 2.83 10.66 22.93
C PRO A 11 1.56 10.59 22.07
N LEU A 12 0.37 10.63 22.71
CA LEU A 12 -0.92 10.68 22.00
C LEU A 12 -1.05 11.97 21.19
N GLY A 13 -0.64 13.11 21.77
CA GLY A 13 -0.64 14.39 21.07
C GLY A 13 0.25 14.38 19.83
N VAL A 14 1.47 13.86 19.95
CA VAL A 14 2.39 13.70 18.83
C VAL A 14 1.80 12.77 17.76
N ALA A 15 1.31 11.60 18.15
CA ALA A 15 0.71 10.64 17.23
C ALA A 15 -0.53 11.22 16.53
N GLY A 16 -1.40 11.90 17.27
CA GLY A 16 -2.58 12.56 16.70
C GLY A 16 -2.23 13.68 15.71
N LEU A 17 -1.24 14.51 16.04
CA LEU A 17 -0.79 15.60 15.18
C LEU A 17 -0.14 15.06 13.88
N VAL A 18 0.77 14.08 14.00
CA VAL A 18 1.40 13.44 12.85
C VAL A 18 0.34 12.81 11.96
N SER A 19 -0.62 12.09 12.54
CA SER A 19 -1.71 11.48 11.78
C SER A 19 -2.58 12.52 11.09
N LEU A 20 -2.87 13.65 11.73
CA LEU A 20 -3.64 14.75 11.13
C LEU A 20 -2.92 15.38 9.93
N VAL A 21 -1.61 15.63 10.08
CA VAL A 21 -0.76 16.15 8.99
C VAL A 21 -0.74 15.18 7.82
N LEU A 22 -0.60 13.87 8.08
CA LEU A 22 -0.61 12.83 7.06
C LEU A 22 -1.97 12.72 6.37
N ALA A 23 -3.08 12.80 7.13
CA ALA A 23 -4.43 12.82 6.58
C ALA A 23 -4.61 14.02 5.63
N HIS A 24 -4.20 15.22 6.06
CA HIS A 24 -4.27 16.44 5.24
C HIS A 24 -3.42 16.30 3.97
N HIS A 25 -2.18 15.83 4.08
CA HIS A 25 -1.29 15.63 2.94
C HIS A 25 -1.89 14.63 1.93
N ALA A 26 -2.41 13.48 2.41
CA ALA A 26 -3.05 12.49 1.57
C ALA A 26 -4.31 13.03 0.86
N MET A 27 -5.11 13.85 1.53
CA MET A 27 -6.28 14.50 0.92
C MET A 27 -5.90 15.47 -0.21
N ARG A 28 -4.76 16.15 -0.11
CA ARG A 28 -4.25 16.99 -1.21
C ARG A 28 -3.82 16.17 -2.42
N ARG A 29 -3.42 14.91 -2.20
CA ARG A 29 -3.01 13.96 -3.25
C ARG A 29 -4.10 12.91 -3.55
N ARG A 30 -5.36 13.24 -3.40
CA ARG A 30 -6.51 12.30 -3.56
C ARG A 30 -6.66 11.69 -4.97
N ALA A 31 -6.00 12.25 -5.97
CA ALA A 31 -5.92 11.65 -7.31
C ALA A 31 -5.09 10.35 -7.33
N VAL A 32 -4.23 10.16 -6.31
CA VAL A 32 -3.44 8.97 -6.13
C VAL A 32 -4.31 7.84 -5.56
N GLN A 33 -4.24 6.67 -6.17
CA GLN A 33 -5.05 5.52 -5.78
C GLN A 33 -4.77 5.11 -4.32
N GLY A 34 -5.82 4.99 -3.51
CA GLY A 34 -5.72 4.67 -2.08
C GLY A 34 -5.51 5.87 -1.15
N ALA A 35 -5.12 7.05 -1.65
CA ALA A 35 -4.86 8.22 -0.81
C ALA A 35 -6.07 8.64 0.04
N GLY A 36 -7.28 8.52 -0.48
CA GLY A 36 -8.50 8.81 0.27
C GLY A 36 -8.71 7.87 1.46
N TYR A 37 -8.47 6.58 1.28
CA TYR A 37 -8.58 5.60 2.37
C TYR A 37 -7.45 5.74 3.38
N PHE A 38 -6.24 6.09 2.93
CA PHE A 38 -5.14 6.42 3.82
C PHE A 38 -5.46 7.69 4.65
N ALA A 39 -6.04 8.70 4.03
CA ALA A 39 -6.48 9.90 4.74
C ALA A 39 -7.55 9.58 5.79
N LEU A 40 -8.53 8.72 5.46
CA LEU A 40 -9.55 8.25 6.40
C LEU A 40 -8.92 7.49 7.57
N LEU A 41 -7.96 6.59 7.28
CA LEU A 41 -7.22 5.85 8.31
C LEU A 41 -6.50 6.80 9.27
N MET A 42 -5.75 7.76 8.74
CA MET A 42 -5.02 8.74 9.53
C MET A 42 -5.94 9.68 10.31
N ALA A 43 -7.07 10.09 9.74
CA ALA A 43 -8.09 10.87 10.44
C ALA A 43 -8.71 10.07 11.60
N ALA A 44 -9.01 8.79 11.40
CA ALA A 44 -9.53 7.91 12.44
C ALA A 44 -8.53 7.75 13.61
N VAL A 45 -7.23 7.57 13.31
CA VAL A 45 -6.15 7.53 14.32
C VAL A 45 -6.03 8.86 15.06
N SER A 46 -6.16 10.00 14.36
CA SER A 46 -6.13 11.33 14.98
C SER A 46 -7.30 11.54 15.94
N VAL A 47 -8.53 11.15 15.53
CA VAL A 47 -9.73 11.18 16.40
C VAL A 47 -9.54 10.28 17.61
N TRP A 48 -9.04 9.06 17.41
CA TRP A 48 -8.74 8.14 18.51
C TRP A 48 -7.75 8.75 19.51
N SER A 49 -6.63 9.30 19.04
CA SER A 49 -5.62 9.92 19.89
C SER A 49 -6.16 11.13 20.66
N ALA A 50 -6.91 12.01 20.00
CA ALA A 50 -7.50 13.19 20.62
C ALA A 50 -8.53 12.83 21.71
N THR A 51 -9.39 11.86 21.42
CA THR A 51 -10.39 11.39 22.40
C THR A 51 -9.74 10.61 23.55
N ALA A 52 -8.65 9.87 23.32
CA ALA A 52 -7.87 9.23 24.38
C ALA A 52 -7.27 10.26 25.35
N ILE A 53 -6.74 11.38 24.83
CA ILE A 53 -6.30 12.51 25.67
C ILE A 53 -7.46 13.02 26.52
N ALA A 54 -8.64 13.22 25.93
CA ALA A 54 -9.82 13.69 26.64
C ALA A 54 -10.29 12.72 27.73
N VAL A 55 -10.17 11.38 27.50
CA VAL A 55 -10.39 10.35 28.54
C VAL A 55 -9.46 10.56 29.72
N HIS A 56 -8.14 10.74 29.47
CA HIS A 56 -7.17 10.93 30.54
C HIS A 56 -7.39 12.25 31.31
N MET A 57 -7.75 13.31 30.59
CA MET A 57 -8.01 14.63 31.17
C MET A 57 -9.33 14.71 31.94
N SER A 58 -10.28 13.83 31.69
CA SER A 58 -11.60 13.85 32.32
C SER A 58 -11.50 13.34 33.78
N PRO A 59 -11.93 14.12 34.82
CA PRO A 59 -11.82 13.73 36.22
C PRO A 59 -12.96 12.83 36.69
N THR A 60 -14.06 12.75 35.97
CA THR A 60 -15.29 12.09 36.41
C THR A 60 -15.57 10.81 35.61
N LEU A 61 -16.21 9.83 36.26
CA LEU A 61 -16.62 8.58 35.61
C LEU A 61 -17.52 8.84 34.36
N PRO A 62 -18.60 9.66 34.44
CA PRO A 62 -19.42 9.94 33.28
C PRO A 62 -18.65 10.61 32.12
N GLY A 63 -17.73 11.52 32.44
CA GLY A 63 -16.89 12.16 31.45
C GLY A 63 -15.94 11.18 30.75
N LYS A 64 -15.33 10.26 31.51
CA LYS A 64 -14.47 9.20 30.94
C LYS A 64 -15.28 8.27 30.04
N VAL A 65 -16.47 7.85 30.44
CA VAL A 65 -17.35 7.01 29.63
C VAL A 65 -17.76 7.73 28.36
N PHE A 66 -18.13 9.01 28.42
CA PHE A 66 -18.47 9.82 27.26
C PHE A 66 -17.32 9.86 26.24
N TRP A 67 -16.12 10.24 26.70
CA TRP A 67 -14.98 10.34 25.79
C TRP A 67 -14.52 8.98 25.26
N THR A 68 -14.68 7.89 26.06
CA THR A 68 -14.40 6.54 25.58
C THR A 68 -15.41 6.12 24.49
N ASN A 69 -16.70 6.49 24.60
CA ASN A 69 -17.67 6.23 23.54
C ASN A 69 -17.32 7.02 22.25
N MET A 70 -16.90 8.27 22.39
CA MET A 70 -16.37 9.06 21.27
C MET A 70 -15.12 8.43 20.64
N GLN A 71 -14.24 7.84 21.46
CA GLN A 71 -13.02 7.17 21.01
C GLN A 71 -13.30 5.99 20.08
N TYR A 72 -14.39 5.24 20.34
CA TYR A 72 -14.81 4.14 19.46
C TYR A 72 -15.20 4.62 18.05
N ALA A 73 -15.51 5.88 17.83
CA ALA A 73 -15.69 6.42 16.48
C ALA A 73 -14.40 6.32 15.63
N GLY A 74 -13.25 6.59 16.27
CA GLY A 74 -11.94 6.36 15.63
C GLY A 74 -11.57 4.88 15.55
N ILE A 75 -11.66 4.17 16.70
CA ILE A 75 -11.24 2.76 16.84
C ILE A 75 -11.91 1.87 15.79
N THR A 76 -13.22 2.00 15.59
CA THR A 76 -13.99 1.12 14.69
C THR A 76 -13.71 1.39 13.21
N LEU A 77 -13.31 2.61 12.87
CA LEU A 77 -12.98 2.99 11.48
C LEU A 77 -11.58 2.55 11.06
N VAL A 78 -10.64 2.42 12.00
CA VAL A 78 -9.24 2.07 11.70
C VAL A 78 -9.12 0.74 10.94
N PRO A 79 -9.70 -0.41 11.39
CA PRO A 79 -9.57 -1.67 10.66
C PRO A 79 -10.22 -1.63 9.27
N LEU A 80 -11.36 -0.96 9.15
CA LEU A 80 -12.07 -0.80 7.90
C LEU A 80 -11.26 0.04 6.89
N ALA A 81 -10.82 1.22 7.33
CA ALA A 81 -10.01 2.11 6.49
C ALA A 81 -8.68 1.47 6.08
N TRP A 82 -8.08 0.68 6.97
CA TRP A 82 -6.88 -0.11 6.69
C TRP A 82 -7.10 -1.13 5.58
N LEU A 83 -8.14 -1.97 5.66
CA LEU A 83 -8.44 -2.95 4.61
C LEU A 83 -8.72 -2.26 3.28
N CYS A 84 -9.53 -1.20 3.28
CA CYS A 84 -9.83 -0.44 2.07
C CYS A 84 -8.57 0.19 1.47
N PHE A 85 -7.67 0.72 2.32
CA PHE A 85 -6.38 1.24 1.89
C PHE A 85 -5.52 0.13 1.27
N ALA A 86 -5.38 -1.02 1.92
CA ALA A 86 -4.58 -2.14 1.43
C ALA A 86 -5.05 -2.62 0.05
N LEU A 87 -6.35 -2.81 -0.13
CA LEU A 87 -6.95 -3.22 -1.40
C LEU A 87 -6.77 -2.16 -2.50
N ALA A 88 -7.00 -0.89 -2.17
CA ALA A 88 -6.79 0.18 -3.14
C ALA A 88 -5.32 0.33 -3.51
N TYR A 89 -4.42 0.29 -2.53
CA TYR A 89 -2.96 0.43 -2.74
C TYR A 89 -2.37 -0.66 -3.62
N THR A 90 -2.89 -1.90 -3.53
CA THR A 90 -2.40 -3.03 -4.34
C THR A 90 -3.03 -3.14 -5.73
N GLY A 91 -3.97 -2.26 -6.07
CA GLY A 91 -4.69 -2.30 -7.34
C GLY A 91 -5.94 -3.18 -7.33
N ASP A 92 -6.19 -3.92 -6.26
CA ASP A 92 -7.37 -4.78 -6.08
C ASP A 92 -8.64 -3.97 -5.68
N GLY A 93 -8.58 -2.64 -5.76
CA GLY A 93 -9.68 -1.73 -5.37
C GLY A 93 -10.99 -1.92 -6.15
N ALA A 94 -10.94 -2.55 -7.32
CA ALA A 94 -12.14 -2.92 -8.10
C ALA A 94 -13.07 -3.90 -7.36
N VAL A 95 -12.54 -4.62 -6.36
CA VAL A 95 -13.33 -5.51 -5.47
C VAL A 95 -14.25 -4.70 -4.55
N LEU A 96 -13.92 -3.44 -4.26
CA LEU A 96 -14.68 -2.57 -3.37
C LEU A 96 -15.87 -1.93 -4.09
N ARG A 97 -16.97 -2.66 -4.19
CA ARG A 97 -18.26 -2.10 -4.64
C ARG A 97 -18.97 -1.41 -3.49
N PHE A 98 -19.87 -0.47 -3.79
CA PHE A 98 -20.65 0.28 -2.78
C PHE A 98 -21.31 -0.63 -1.74
N GLY A 99 -21.88 -1.77 -2.15
CA GLY A 99 -22.48 -2.75 -1.24
C GLY A 99 -21.50 -3.32 -0.19
N HIS A 100 -20.24 -3.50 -0.53
CA HIS A 100 -19.22 -3.96 0.43
C HIS A 100 -18.91 -2.89 1.47
N PHE A 101 -18.88 -1.60 1.09
CA PHE A 101 -18.70 -0.50 2.06
C PHE A 101 -19.88 -0.41 3.02
N VAL A 102 -21.12 -0.57 2.52
CA VAL A 102 -22.30 -0.58 3.38
C VAL A 102 -22.23 -1.75 4.36
N LEU A 103 -21.95 -2.96 3.87
CA LEU A 103 -21.89 -4.16 4.71
C LEU A 103 -20.79 -4.05 5.78
N LEU A 104 -19.59 -3.64 5.41
CA LEU A 104 -18.48 -3.46 6.35
C LEU A 104 -18.71 -2.29 7.30
N GLY A 105 -19.39 -1.24 6.85
CA GLY A 105 -19.73 -0.05 7.67
C GLY A 105 -20.86 -0.30 8.68
N LEU A 106 -21.70 -1.31 8.49
CA LEU A 106 -22.76 -1.67 9.45
C LEU A 106 -22.17 -2.02 10.83
N HIS A 107 -21.03 -2.73 10.86
CA HIS A 107 -20.41 -3.12 12.13
C HIS A 107 -19.91 -1.93 12.96
N PRO A 108 -19.12 -0.97 12.42
CA PRO A 108 -18.79 0.27 13.12
C PRO A 108 -20.01 1.03 13.65
N ALA A 109 -21.06 1.14 12.86
CA ALA A 109 -22.30 1.81 13.26
C ALA A 109 -23.00 1.05 14.41
N ALA A 110 -23.09 -0.27 14.32
CA ALA A 110 -23.67 -1.10 15.39
C ALA A 110 -22.89 -0.98 16.68
N VAL A 111 -21.56 -1.00 16.64
CA VAL A 111 -20.70 -0.82 17.81
C VAL A 111 -20.94 0.55 18.46
N GLN A 112 -21.08 1.61 17.68
CA GLN A 112 -21.40 2.93 18.21
C GLN A 112 -22.75 2.91 18.92
N ILE A 113 -23.81 2.38 18.30
CA ILE A 113 -25.12 2.29 18.92
C ILE A 113 -25.04 1.52 20.23
N VAL A 114 -24.42 0.34 20.23
CA VAL A 114 -24.31 -0.51 21.42
C VAL A 114 -23.47 0.15 22.53
N ALA A 115 -22.38 0.86 22.18
CA ALA A 115 -21.56 1.56 23.17
C ALA A 115 -22.28 2.74 23.84
N TRP A 116 -23.13 3.48 23.10
CA TRP A 116 -23.91 4.59 23.63
C TRP A 116 -25.15 4.13 24.40
N THR A 117 -25.73 3.00 24.06
CA THR A 117 -26.89 2.43 24.77
C THR A 117 -26.49 1.46 25.89
N ASP A 118 -25.21 1.25 26.09
CA ASP A 118 -24.64 0.28 27.04
C ASP A 118 -25.18 0.38 28.50
N PRO A 119 -25.48 1.58 29.04
CA PRO A 119 -26.08 1.69 30.37
C PRO A 119 -27.38 0.93 30.54
N TYR A 120 -28.11 0.61 29.46
CA TYR A 120 -29.40 -0.11 29.54
C TYR A 120 -29.27 -1.63 29.47
N HIS A 121 -28.16 -2.16 28.90
CA HIS A 121 -28.05 -3.60 28.61
C HIS A 121 -26.71 -4.25 28.99
N GLY A 122 -25.63 -3.47 29.20
CA GLY A 122 -24.31 -4.00 29.58
C GLY A 122 -23.64 -4.93 28.58
N PHE A 123 -24.00 -4.87 27.27
CA PHE A 123 -23.44 -5.77 26.24
C PHE A 123 -22.02 -5.36 25.84
N PHE A 124 -21.71 -4.09 25.90
CA PHE A 124 -20.38 -3.61 25.53
C PHE A 124 -19.42 -3.63 26.73
N ARG A 125 -19.87 -3.10 27.90
CA ARG A 125 -19.17 -3.10 29.19
C ARG A 125 -20.14 -3.60 30.28
N ARG A 126 -19.78 -4.69 30.93
CA ARG A 126 -20.60 -5.24 32.01
C ARG A 126 -20.52 -4.39 33.30
N GLN A 127 -19.33 -3.81 33.51
CA GLN A 127 -19.06 -2.96 34.66
C GLN A 127 -18.10 -1.85 34.30
N VAL A 128 -18.30 -0.68 34.88
CA VAL A 128 -17.40 0.47 34.73
C VAL A 128 -17.21 1.11 36.11
N TRP A 129 -15.97 1.51 36.39
CA TRP A 129 -15.65 2.24 37.62
C TRP A 129 -14.49 3.20 37.40
N LEU A 130 -14.34 4.17 38.31
CA LEU A 130 -13.18 5.05 38.31
C LEU A 130 -12.06 4.36 39.08
N ASP A 131 -10.99 4.00 38.41
CA ASP A 131 -9.80 3.43 39.03
C ASP A 131 -8.83 4.57 39.39
N THR A 132 -8.60 4.75 40.67
CA THR A 132 -7.70 5.76 41.23
C THR A 132 -6.46 5.16 41.89
N SER A 133 -6.19 3.87 41.66
CA SER A 133 -5.04 3.17 42.27
C SER A 133 -3.70 3.56 41.58
N GLY A 134 -3.75 4.11 40.36
CA GLY A 134 -2.59 4.58 39.62
C GLY A 134 -2.30 6.07 39.82
N PRO A 135 -1.21 6.57 39.16
CA PRO A 135 -0.83 7.98 39.25
C PRO A 135 -1.80 8.93 38.49
N VAL A 136 -2.64 8.39 37.63
CA VAL A 136 -3.73 9.08 36.91
C VAL A 136 -4.98 8.23 37.06
N ALA A 137 -6.12 8.86 37.34
CA ALA A 137 -7.39 8.15 37.38
C ALA A 137 -7.73 7.60 36.01
N THR A 138 -7.99 6.29 35.91
CA THR A 138 -8.34 5.59 34.66
C THR A 138 -9.76 5.03 34.69
N LEU A 139 -10.28 4.60 33.55
CA LEU A 139 -11.56 3.92 33.46
C LEU A 139 -11.34 2.41 33.60
N GLY A 140 -11.70 1.86 34.79
CA GLY A 140 -11.76 0.42 34.98
C GLY A 140 -12.99 -0.15 34.28
N THR A 141 -12.83 -1.27 33.56
CA THR A 141 -13.93 -1.87 32.79
C THR A 141 -13.87 -3.39 32.83
N VAL A 142 -15.03 -4.04 32.91
CA VAL A 142 -15.20 -5.45 32.53
C VAL A 142 -15.92 -5.50 31.22
N MET A 143 -15.24 -6.02 30.19
CA MET A 143 -15.74 -6.03 28.81
C MET A 143 -16.88 -7.04 28.65
N GLY A 144 -17.89 -6.64 27.85
CA GLY A 144 -19.03 -7.46 27.48
C GLY A 144 -18.82 -8.21 26.14
N PRO A 145 -19.81 -9.05 25.74
CA PRO A 145 -19.68 -9.87 24.52
C PRO A 145 -19.56 -9.04 23.24
N ALA A 146 -20.22 -7.88 23.14
CA ALA A 146 -20.15 -7.03 21.96
C ALA A 146 -18.74 -6.45 21.73
N PHE A 147 -17.99 -6.16 22.80
CA PHE A 147 -16.57 -5.77 22.69
C PHE A 147 -15.74 -6.89 22.07
N TRP A 148 -15.92 -8.14 22.49
CA TRP A 148 -15.17 -9.26 21.93
C TRP A 148 -15.53 -9.56 20.48
N MET A 149 -16.81 -9.42 20.11
CA MET A 149 -17.24 -9.50 18.71
C MET A 149 -16.56 -8.42 17.85
N HIS A 150 -16.52 -7.17 18.36
CA HIS A 150 -15.79 -6.08 17.70
C HIS A 150 -14.29 -6.38 17.58
N THR A 151 -13.68 -6.91 18.61
CA THR A 151 -12.27 -7.30 18.62
C THR A 151 -11.97 -8.32 17.53
N VAL A 152 -12.74 -9.41 17.45
CA VAL A 152 -12.59 -10.45 16.42
C VAL A 152 -12.76 -9.85 15.01
N TYR A 153 -13.81 -9.07 14.80
CA TYR A 153 -14.04 -8.38 13.52
C TYR A 153 -12.86 -7.50 13.11
N SER A 154 -12.37 -6.68 14.04
CA SER A 154 -11.24 -5.76 13.79
C SER A 154 -9.97 -6.51 13.41
N TYR A 155 -9.63 -7.57 14.12
CA TYR A 155 -8.46 -8.39 13.83
C TYR A 155 -8.59 -9.14 12.50
N MET A 156 -9.77 -9.59 12.14
CA MET A 156 -10.00 -10.21 10.82
C MET A 156 -9.72 -9.21 9.67
N LEU A 157 -10.19 -7.97 9.79
CA LEU A 157 -9.94 -6.94 8.77
C LEU A 157 -8.45 -6.53 8.72
N LEU A 158 -7.81 -6.40 9.88
CA LEU A 158 -6.38 -6.07 9.97
C LEU A 158 -5.52 -7.17 9.34
N LEU A 159 -5.81 -8.44 9.63
CA LEU A 159 -5.13 -9.60 9.03
C LEU A 159 -5.37 -9.68 7.53
N ALA A 160 -6.61 -9.47 7.06
CA ALA A 160 -6.92 -9.47 5.64
C ALA A 160 -6.15 -8.38 4.89
N GLY A 161 -6.11 -7.15 5.42
CA GLY A 161 -5.32 -6.07 4.83
C GLY A 161 -3.82 -6.34 4.84
N ALA A 162 -3.29 -6.90 5.95
CA ALA A 162 -1.89 -7.32 6.04
C ALA A 162 -1.56 -8.41 5.01
N TYR A 163 -2.42 -9.43 4.86
CA TYR A 163 -2.27 -10.48 3.86
C TYR A 163 -2.20 -9.93 2.43
N VAL A 164 -3.12 -9.01 2.08
CA VAL A 164 -3.16 -8.35 0.76
C VAL A 164 -1.83 -7.63 0.48
N LEU A 165 -1.33 -6.84 1.43
CA LEU A 165 -0.06 -6.12 1.30
C LEU A 165 1.14 -7.05 1.20
N VAL A 166 1.23 -8.10 2.04
CA VAL A 166 2.31 -9.09 1.98
C VAL A 166 2.34 -9.77 0.62
N ARG A 167 1.19 -10.25 0.16
CA ARG A 167 1.07 -10.90 -1.15
C ARG A 167 1.54 -9.99 -2.28
N ALA A 168 1.14 -8.72 -2.26
CA ALA A 168 1.57 -7.73 -3.25
C ALA A 168 3.08 -7.48 -3.16
N GLN A 169 3.62 -7.36 -1.94
CA GLN A 169 5.04 -7.11 -1.71
C GLN A 169 5.92 -8.27 -2.17
N LEU A 170 5.49 -9.53 -1.97
CA LEU A 170 6.23 -10.73 -2.44
C LEU A 170 6.30 -10.81 -3.97
N ARG A 171 5.33 -10.19 -4.67
CA ARG A 171 5.27 -10.12 -6.13
C ARG A 171 5.97 -8.88 -6.72
N SER A 172 6.30 -7.90 -5.90
CA SER A 172 6.90 -6.64 -6.33
C SER A 172 8.41 -6.70 -6.44
N PRO A 173 9.04 -5.96 -7.37
CA PRO A 173 10.48 -5.83 -7.47
C PRO A 173 11.11 -5.32 -6.17
N ARG A 174 12.38 -5.69 -5.92
CA ARG A 174 13.12 -5.38 -4.68
C ARG A 174 13.16 -3.88 -4.30
N VAL A 175 13.00 -2.98 -5.27
CA VAL A 175 13.03 -1.52 -5.08
C VAL A 175 11.94 -1.03 -4.12
N TYR A 176 10.77 -1.68 -4.09
CA TYR A 176 9.63 -1.27 -3.26
C TYR A 176 9.60 -1.92 -1.87
N ARG A 177 10.58 -2.73 -1.55
CA ARG A 177 10.63 -3.51 -0.30
C ARG A 177 10.68 -2.63 0.96
N ASN A 178 11.33 -1.47 0.88
CA ASN A 178 11.44 -0.53 2.01
C ASN A 178 10.13 0.20 2.34
N GLN A 179 9.26 0.43 1.35
CA GLN A 179 7.92 1.00 1.57
C GLN A 179 7.03 0.02 2.35
N GLY A 180 7.09 -1.27 1.99
CA GLY A 180 6.38 -2.33 2.69
C GLY A 180 6.81 -2.45 4.15
N VAL A 181 8.10 -2.33 4.46
CA VAL A 181 8.60 -2.38 5.84
C VAL A 181 8.01 -1.25 6.69
N ALA A 182 7.96 -0.01 6.17
CA ALA A 182 7.38 1.12 6.90
C ALA A 182 5.89 0.89 7.20
N LEU A 183 5.13 0.40 6.22
CA LEU A 183 3.73 0.05 6.40
C LEU A 183 3.54 -1.08 7.43
N PHE A 184 4.38 -2.11 7.37
CA PHE A 184 4.35 -3.22 8.33
C PHE A 184 4.60 -2.74 9.76
N VAL A 185 5.64 -1.94 9.98
CA VAL A 185 5.93 -1.38 11.30
C VAL A 185 4.77 -0.54 11.80
N ALA A 186 4.22 0.32 10.92
CA ALA A 186 3.12 1.20 11.27
C ALA A 186 1.86 0.45 11.72
N VAL A 187 1.61 -0.73 11.18
CA VAL A 187 0.43 -1.55 11.51
C VAL A 187 0.69 -2.49 12.65
N LEU A 188 1.83 -3.18 12.63
CA LEU A 188 2.13 -4.20 13.63
C LEU A 188 2.36 -3.60 15.02
N ALA A 189 2.94 -2.38 15.13
CA ALA A 189 3.24 -1.78 16.41
C ALA A 189 1.99 -1.57 17.27
N PRO A 190 0.89 -0.90 16.84
CA PRO A 190 -0.32 -0.78 17.63
C PRO A 190 -1.01 -2.13 17.88
N TRP A 191 -0.89 -3.04 16.93
CA TRP A 191 -1.51 -4.35 17.01
C TRP A 191 -0.87 -5.21 18.09
N ILE A 192 0.46 -5.29 18.10
CA ILE A 192 1.21 -5.97 19.15
C ILE A 192 0.94 -5.32 20.50
N ALA A 193 0.96 -3.98 20.58
CA ALA A 193 0.67 -3.26 21.80
C ALA A 193 -0.74 -3.56 22.33
N ASN A 194 -1.75 -3.59 21.44
CA ASN A 194 -3.13 -3.90 21.80
C ASN A 194 -3.27 -5.36 22.28
N VAL A 195 -2.67 -6.33 21.59
CA VAL A 195 -2.65 -7.74 22.03
C VAL A 195 -2.00 -7.87 23.40
N VAL A 196 -0.85 -7.21 23.62
CA VAL A 196 -0.16 -7.22 24.89
C VAL A 196 -1.06 -6.59 25.98
N THR A 197 -1.68 -5.44 25.72
CA THR A 197 -2.61 -4.78 26.65
C THR A 197 -3.78 -5.70 27.03
N ILE A 198 -4.40 -6.37 26.04
CA ILE A 198 -5.51 -7.31 26.30
C ILE A 198 -5.02 -8.55 27.09
N ALA A 199 -3.85 -9.07 26.74
CA ALA A 199 -3.30 -10.27 27.37
C ALA A 199 -2.79 -10.01 28.81
N THR A 200 -2.33 -8.78 29.09
CA THR A 200 -1.85 -8.35 30.40
C THR A 200 -2.93 -7.69 31.26
N ALA A 201 -4.21 -7.73 30.85
CA ALA A 201 -5.35 -7.21 31.57
C ALA A 201 -5.51 -7.93 32.91
N GLY A 202 -4.76 -7.49 33.91
CA GLY A 202 -4.64 -7.97 35.28
C GLY A 202 -4.08 -6.85 36.17
N PRO A 203 -3.48 -7.14 37.33
CA PRO A 203 -2.98 -6.13 38.28
C PRO A 203 -1.95 -5.13 37.72
N LEU A 204 -1.38 -5.41 36.54
CA LEU A 204 -0.44 -4.55 35.84
C LEU A 204 -1.12 -3.67 34.75
N SER A 205 -2.44 -3.66 34.66
CA SER A 205 -3.19 -3.01 33.55
C SER A 205 -3.25 -1.47 33.60
N TYR A 206 -2.39 -0.84 34.40
CA TYR A 206 -2.32 0.63 34.50
C TYR A 206 -1.62 1.28 33.28
N THR A 207 -0.97 0.50 32.40
CA THR A 207 -0.20 1.03 31.29
C THR A 207 -0.77 0.49 29.98
N ASP A 208 -1.69 1.24 29.37
CA ASP A 208 -2.07 1.01 27.98
C ASP A 208 -0.89 1.35 27.06
N LEU A 209 -0.29 0.34 26.44
CA LEU A 209 0.85 0.49 25.52
C LEU A 209 0.44 1.00 24.15
N THR A 210 -0.85 0.94 23.82
CA THR A 210 -1.38 1.34 22.49
C THR A 210 -1.07 2.79 22.15
N PRO A 211 -1.16 3.77 23.05
CA PRO A 211 -0.80 5.15 22.79
C PRO A 211 0.65 5.36 22.33
N PHE A 212 1.58 4.64 22.96
CA PHE A 212 3.01 4.72 22.58
C PHE A 212 3.27 4.08 21.21
N ALA A 213 2.56 3.02 20.89
CA ALA A 213 2.64 2.35 19.61
C ALA A 213 2.13 3.23 18.46
N PHE A 214 1.12 4.09 18.69
CA PHE A 214 0.70 5.08 17.69
C PHE A 214 1.78 6.13 17.40
N THR A 215 2.60 6.49 18.36
CA THR A 215 3.76 7.36 18.10
C THR A 215 4.74 6.68 17.16
N ILE A 216 5.05 5.41 17.39
CA ILE A 216 5.92 4.62 16.52
C ILE A 216 5.32 4.52 15.10
N SER A 217 4.03 4.22 15.01
CA SER A 217 3.30 4.17 13.74
C SER A 217 3.35 5.50 13.00
N GLY A 218 3.09 6.60 13.70
CA GLY A 218 3.13 7.94 13.13
C GLY A 218 4.51 8.29 12.55
N VAL A 219 5.57 7.98 13.30
CA VAL A 219 6.96 8.21 12.86
C VAL A 219 7.30 7.32 11.66
N ALA A 220 6.94 6.03 11.69
CA ALA A 220 7.20 5.09 10.59
C ALA A 220 6.49 5.52 9.30
N LEU A 221 5.23 5.95 9.41
CA LEU A 221 4.47 6.45 8.26
C LEU A 221 5.02 7.77 7.73
N ALA A 222 5.38 8.71 8.61
CA ALA A 222 6.03 9.96 8.21
C ALA A 222 7.35 9.70 7.48
N TRP A 223 8.17 8.79 8.00
CA TRP A 223 9.42 8.40 7.36
C TRP A 223 9.19 7.73 6.00
N GLY A 224 8.23 6.77 5.91
CA GLY A 224 7.85 6.13 4.67
C GLY A 224 7.36 7.11 3.62
N LEU A 225 6.57 8.11 4.03
CA LEU A 225 6.06 9.17 3.16
C LEU A 225 7.19 10.07 2.63
N MET A 226 8.09 10.51 3.50
CA MET A 226 9.14 11.50 3.16
C MET A 226 10.31 10.87 2.40
N ARG A 227 10.69 9.63 2.74
CA ARG A 227 11.90 8.98 2.20
C ARG A 227 11.63 8.09 1.01
N HIS A 228 10.47 7.46 0.95
CA HIS A 228 10.17 6.41 -0.03
C HIS A 228 8.95 6.72 -0.91
N GLY A 229 8.40 7.94 -0.85
CA GLY A 229 7.25 8.33 -1.67
C GLY A 229 6.05 7.38 -1.49
N LEU A 230 5.65 7.10 -0.23
CA LEU A 230 4.57 6.15 0.08
C LEU A 230 3.27 6.42 -0.69
N LEU A 231 3.04 7.68 -1.08
CA LEU A 231 1.89 8.09 -1.90
C LEU A 231 2.27 8.39 -3.35
N ASP A 232 3.54 8.21 -3.75
CA ASP A 232 3.95 8.35 -5.14
C ASP A 232 3.71 7.02 -5.85
N LEU A 233 2.52 6.86 -6.39
CA LEU A 233 2.08 5.69 -7.16
C LEU A 233 2.67 5.69 -8.59
N VAL A 234 3.98 5.77 -8.69
CA VAL A 234 4.68 5.58 -9.96
C VAL A 234 4.62 4.13 -10.47
N PRO A 235 4.49 3.05 -9.62
CA PRO A 235 4.54 1.68 -10.11
C PRO A 235 3.36 1.25 -10.99
N ILE A 236 2.15 1.74 -10.70
CA ILE A 236 0.94 1.31 -11.44
C ILE A 236 0.91 1.98 -12.82
N ALA A 237 1.35 3.24 -12.90
CA ALA A 237 1.44 3.94 -14.18
C ALA A 237 2.50 3.32 -15.09
N HIS A 238 3.68 2.93 -14.57
CA HIS A 238 4.73 2.27 -15.37
C HIS A 238 4.26 0.93 -15.93
N GLY A 239 3.67 0.06 -15.10
CA GLY A 239 3.15 -1.22 -15.57
C GLY A 239 2.02 -1.06 -16.59
N ALA A 240 1.10 -0.12 -16.35
CA ALA A 240 -0.01 0.16 -17.27
C ALA A 240 0.47 0.82 -18.58
N VAL A 241 1.43 1.74 -18.53
CA VAL A 241 2.02 2.34 -19.73
C VAL A 241 2.73 1.28 -20.55
N LEU A 242 3.62 0.48 -19.94
CA LEU A 242 4.32 -0.60 -20.65
C LEU A 242 3.37 -1.66 -21.19
N ALA A 243 2.28 -1.98 -20.46
CA ALA A 243 1.30 -2.96 -20.92
C ALA A 243 0.46 -2.49 -22.11
N ASN A 244 0.26 -1.17 -22.25
CA ASN A 244 -0.54 -0.59 -23.34
C ASN A 244 0.30 -0.07 -24.53
N LEU A 245 1.64 -0.15 -24.46
CA LEU A 245 2.48 0.16 -25.60
C LEU A 245 2.32 -0.90 -26.69
N SER A 246 2.04 -0.44 -27.92
CA SER A 246 1.96 -1.30 -29.10
C SER A 246 3.32 -1.78 -29.59
N SER A 247 4.42 -1.10 -29.22
CA SER A 247 5.79 -1.53 -29.50
C SER A 247 6.29 -2.50 -28.43
N ALA A 248 7.09 -3.47 -28.85
CA ALA A 248 7.77 -4.39 -27.93
C ALA A 248 8.85 -3.65 -27.16
N VAL A 249 8.77 -3.69 -25.82
CA VAL A 249 9.76 -3.06 -24.94
C VAL A 249 10.39 -4.13 -24.07
N ILE A 250 11.72 -4.19 -24.11
CA ILE A 250 12.55 -5.11 -23.32
C ILE A 250 13.60 -4.29 -22.57
N ALA A 251 13.70 -4.48 -21.26
CA ALA A 251 14.80 -3.94 -20.47
C ALA A 251 15.78 -5.04 -20.07
N LEU A 252 17.07 -4.77 -20.25
CA LEU A 252 18.18 -5.67 -19.91
C LEU A 252 19.04 -5.04 -18.81
N ASP A 253 19.63 -5.89 -17.96
CA ASP A 253 20.67 -5.47 -17.01
C ASP A 253 22.05 -5.37 -17.69
N ARG A 254 23.10 -5.01 -16.93
CA ARG A 254 24.49 -4.92 -17.39
C ARG A 254 25.06 -6.23 -17.91
N HIS A 255 24.38 -7.36 -17.63
CA HIS A 255 24.79 -8.71 -18.02
C HIS A 255 23.91 -9.26 -19.13
N ASP A 256 23.14 -8.40 -19.82
CA ASP A 256 22.19 -8.76 -20.86
C ASP A 256 21.06 -9.70 -20.41
N ARG A 257 20.73 -9.69 -19.11
CA ARG A 257 19.62 -10.48 -18.57
C ARG A 257 18.34 -9.68 -18.63
N LEU A 258 17.26 -10.35 -18.97
CA LEU A 258 15.92 -9.77 -19.03
C LEU A 258 15.47 -9.31 -17.64
N VAL A 259 15.21 -8.02 -17.50
CA VAL A 259 14.68 -7.39 -16.29
C VAL A 259 13.19 -7.13 -16.44
N GLU A 260 12.75 -6.67 -17.63
CA GLU A 260 11.37 -6.34 -17.93
C GLU A 260 11.04 -6.67 -19.37
N VAL A 261 9.81 -7.17 -19.61
CA VAL A 261 9.27 -7.48 -20.93
C VAL A 261 7.80 -7.08 -20.93
N ASN A 262 7.37 -6.23 -21.87
CA ASN A 262 5.98 -5.85 -21.99
C ASN A 262 5.16 -6.90 -22.80
N PRO A 263 3.82 -6.85 -22.76
CA PRO A 263 2.98 -7.82 -23.47
C PRO A 263 3.21 -7.85 -25.01
N ALA A 264 3.53 -6.71 -25.62
CA ALA A 264 3.84 -6.66 -27.05
C ALA A 264 5.14 -7.41 -27.37
N ALA A 265 6.19 -7.26 -26.53
CA ALA A 265 7.42 -8.05 -26.67
C ALA A 265 7.16 -9.54 -26.45
N ALA A 266 6.36 -9.89 -25.44
CA ALA A 266 5.96 -11.27 -25.20
C ALA A 266 5.26 -11.89 -26.43
N ALA A 267 4.39 -11.15 -27.10
CA ALA A 267 3.69 -11.60 -28.29
C ALA A 267 4.61 -11.74 -29.52
N ILE A 268 5.48 -10.75 -29.81
CA ILE A 268 6.40 -10.76 -30.96
C ILE A 268 7.44 -11.87 -30.81
N PHE A 269 8.01 -12.03 -29.63
CA PHE A 269 9.09 -12.99 -29.40
C PHE A 269 8.60 -14.37 -28.93
N GLY A 270 7.29 -14.55 -28.71
CA GLY A 270 6.70 -15.81 -28.24
C GLY A 270 7.12 -16.17 -26.80
N LEU A 271 7.24 -15.16 -25.93
CA LEU A 271 7.80 -15.31 -24.58
C LEU A 271 6.69 -15.35 -23.52
N SER A 272 6.91 -16.15 -22.48
CA SER A 272 6.15 -16.01 -21.22
C SER A 272 6.97 -15.17 -20.25
N ARG A 273 6.42 -14.05 -19.77
CA ARG A 273 7.12 -13.13 -18.85
C ARG A 273 7.69 -13.85 -17.60
N GLU A 274 6.93 -14.80 -17.07
CA GLU A 274 7.31 -15.51 -15.83
C GLU A 274 8.54 -16.41 -16.03
N ASP A 275 8.73 -16.95 -17.25
CA ASP A 275 9.77 -17.91 -17.56
C ASP A 275 11.08 -17.27 -18.03
N VAL A 276 11.06 -15.98 -18.40
CA VAL A 276 12.20 -15.34 -19.09
C VAL A 276 12.96 -14.32 -18.23
N ILE A 277 12.34 -13.76 -17.20
CA ILE A 277 12.98 -12.77 -16.33
C ILE A 277 14.21 -13.37 -15.63
N GLY A 278 15.32 -12.64 -15.69
CA GLY A 278 16.63 -13.05 -15.16
C GLY A 278 17.46 -13.94 -16.09
N ARG A 279 16.89 -14.38 -17.22
CA ARG A 279 17.63 -15.15 -18.22
C ARG A 279 18.30 -14.24 -19.24
N PRO A 280 19.42 -14.64 -19.82
CA PRO A 280 20.05 -13.91 -20.92
C PRO A 280 19.12 -13.87 -22.15
N LEU A 281 19.06 -12.70 -22.81
CA LEU A 281 18.18 -12.48 -23.96
C LEU A 281 18.40 -13.48 -25.11
N TRP A 282 19.65 -13.87 -25.36
CA TRP A 282 20.01 -14.80 -26.44
C TRP A 282 19.58 -16.26 -26.20
N GLU A 283 19.31 -16.64 -24.94
CA GLU A 283 18.80 -17.99 -24.62
C GLU A 283 17.29 -18.09 -24.82
N VAL A 284 16.61 -16.96 -24.82
CA VAL A 284 15.16 -16.91 -24.73
C VAL A 284 14.49 -16.81 -26.10
N SER A 285 15.18 -16.27 -27.10
CA SER A 285 14.60 -16.07 -28.44
C SER A 285 15.51 -16.52 -29.58
N PRO A 286 15.64 -17.84 -29.81
CA PRO A 286 16.51 -18.38 -30.85
C PRO A 286 16.21 -17.90 -32.28
N ARG A 287 14.92 -17.60 -32.57
CA ARG A 287 14.48 -17.12 -33.89
C ARG A 287 15.12 -15.78 -34.30
N TYR A 288 15.44 -14.95 -33.33
CA TYR A 288 16.00 -13.60 -33.53
C TYR A 288 17.47 -13.54 -33.10
N LEU A 289 18.12 -14.70 -32.92
CA LEU A 289 19.46 -14.78 -32.35
C LEU A 289 20.49 -13.99 -33.13
N ASP A 290 20.45 -14.05 -34.48
CA ASP A 290 21.42 -13.37 -35.34
C ASP A 290 21.32 -11.84 -35.19
N VAL A 291 20.09 -11.31 -35.09
CA VAL A 291 19.85 -9.91 -34.85
C VAL A 291 20.32 -9.52 -33.43
N LEU A 292 19.95 -10.31 -32.45
CA LEU A 292 20.30 -10.04 -31.05
C LEU A 292 21.82 -10.05 -30.80
N LEU A 293 22.56 -10.96 -31.48
CA LEU A 293 24.02 -11.04 -31.39
C LEU A 293 24.69 -9.87 -32.10
N ARG A 294 24.14 -9.40 -33.25
CA ARG A 294 24.67 -8.26 -33.97
C ARG A 294 24.66 -6.98 -33.13
N TYR A 295 23.60 -6.76 -32.37
CA TYR A 295 23.42 -5.55 -31.56
C TYR A 295 23.79 -5.72 -30.09
N ARG A 296 24.43 -6.84 -29.70
CA ARG A 296 24.82 -7.12 -28.34
C ARG A 296 25.81 -6.10 -27.75
N SER A 297 26.72 -5.60 -28.60
CA SER A 297 27.78 -4.65 -28.19
C SER A 297 27.44 -3.19 -28.49
N VAL A 298 26.20 -2.91 -28.90
CA VAL A 298 25.77 -1.56 -29.28
C VAL A 298 24.99 -0.95 -28.15
N ASP A 299 25.45 0.21 -27.67
CA ASP A 299 24.81 0.89 -26.56
C ASP A 299 23.67 1.80 -27.00
N GLU A 300 23.75 2.34 -28.24
CA GLU A 300 22.72 3.20 -28.82
C GLU A 300 22.62 2.96 -30.31
N ILE A 301 21.44 2.67 -30.83
CA ILE A 301 21.14 2.51 -32.26
C ILE A 301 19.65 2.75 -32.52
N CYS A 302 19.35 3.19 -33.73
CA CYS A 302 18.00 3.24 -34.29
C CYS A 302 18.10 2.88 -35.78
N GLU A 303 17.64 1.68 -36.16
CA GLU A 303 17.66 1.25 -37.56
C GLU A 303 16.53 0.25 -37.88
N GLU A 304 16.22 0.15 -39.18
CA GLU A 304 15.26 -0.84 -39.66
C GLU A 304 15.97 -2.18 -39.94
N VAL A 305 15.41 -3.23 -39.34
CA VAL A 305 15.93 -4.59 -39.44
C VAL A 305 14.92 -5.49 -40.15
N THR A 306 15.37 -6.15 -41.21
CA THR A 306 14.56 -7.15 -41.91
C THR A 306 14.88 -8.55 -41.41
N VAL A 307 13.86 -9.33 -41.10
CA VAL A 307 13.97 -10.73 -40.63
C VAL A 307 13.10 -11.61 -41.51
N GLY A 308 13.67 -12.72 -41.99
CA GLY A 308 13.01 -13.65 -42.90
C GLY A 308 13.15 -13.27 -44.38
N GLU A 309 12.68 -14.16 -45.25
CA GLU A 309 12.73 -13.98 -46.73
C GLU A 309 11.35 -14.25 -47.34
N GLY A 310 11.10 -13.68 -48.54
CA GLY A 310 9.88 -13.88 -49.31
C GLY A 310 8.61 -13.41 -48.59
N GLU A 311 7.56 -14.24 -48.57
CA GLU A 311 6.27 -13.92 -47.92
C GLU A 311 6.36 -13.81 -46.41
N GLN A 312 7.41 -14.39 -45.78
CA GLN A 312 7.65 -14.33 -44.34
C GLN A 312 8.55 -13.17 -43.92
N ARG A 313 8.89 -12.25 -44.85
CA ARG A 313 9.67 -11.05 -44.55
C ARG A 313 8.92 -10.16 -43.59
N GLN A 314 9.55 -9.85 -42.46
CA GLN A 314 9.09 -8.88 -41.46
C GLN A 314 10.12 -7.76 -41.37
N VAL A 315 9.64 -6.54 -41.24
CA VAL A 315 10.47 -5.34 -41.09
C VAL A 315 10.18 -4.75 -39.72
N PHE A 316 11.23 -4.58 -38.91
CA PHE A 316 11.15 -4.02 -37.60
C PHE A 316 11.97 -2.73 -37.51
N ASP A 317 11.40 -1.72 -36.86
CA ASP A 317 12.13 -0.54 -36.38
C ASP A 317 12.70 -0.87 -35.01
N LEU A 318 14.04 -1.01 -34.91
CA LEU A 318 14.79 -1.38 -33.73
C LEU A 318 15.48 -0.16 -33.15
N SER A 319 15.19 0.15 -31.89
CA SER A 319 15.89 1.17 -31.11
C SER A 319 16.47 0.55 -29.85
N VAL A 320 17.76 0.78 -29.61
CA VAL A 320 18.48 0.41 -28.38
C VAL A 320 18.96 1.70 -27.75
N ALA A 321 18.73 1.86 -26.43
CA ALA A 321 19.16 3.01 -25.67
C ALA A 321 19.74 2.59 -24.32
N PRO A 322 20.80 3.23 -23.82
CA PRO A 322 21.37 2.93 -22.52
C PRO A 322 20.45 3.40 -21.40
N LEU A 323 20.42 2.65 -20.31
CA LEU A 323 19.72 3.00 -19.08
C LEU A 323 20.73 3.42 -18.01
N TYR A 324 20.46 4.54 -17.36
CA TYR A 324 21.25 5.08 -16.28
C TYR A 324 20.41 5.17 -15.00
N ASP A 325 21.05 5.03 -13.84
CA ASP A 325 20.40 5.27 -12.55
C ASP A 325 20.41 6.78 -12.19
N GLU A 326 19.82 7.12 -11.04
CA GLU A 326 19.79 8.50 -10.52
C GLU A 326 21.19 9.12 -10.27
N ARG A 327 22.25 8.32 -10.31
CA ARG A 327 23.65 8.73 -10.15
C ARG A 327 24.43 8.75 -11.46
N GLU A 328 23.70 8.69 -12.59
CA GLU A 328 24.27 8.61 -13.95
C GLU A 328 25.17 7.38 -14.17
N ALA A 329 25.03 6.33 -13.34
CA ALA A 329 25.73 5.08 -13.57
C ALA A 329 24.95 4.19 -14.53
N TYR A 330 25.63 3.61 -15.52
CA TYR A 330 25.05 2.66 -16.46
C TYR A 330 24.52 1.43 -15.72
N VAL A 331 23.25 1.13 -15.89
CA VAL A 331 22.56 0.00 -15.25
C VAL A 331 22.06 -1.06 -16.21
N GLY A 332 22.05 -0.75 -17.51
CA GLY A 332 21.57 -1.67 -18.53
C GLY A 332 21.13 -0.95 -19.78
N ARG A 333 20.29 -1.59 -20.59
CA ARG A 333 19.78 -1.00 -21.83
C ARG A 333 18.30 -1.33 -22.06
N LEU A 334 17.64 -0.44 -22.78
CA LEU A 334 16.28 -0.56 -23.23
C LEU A 334 16.30 -0.91 -24.74
N ILE A 335 15.57 -1.95 -25.10
CA ILE A 335 15.34 -2.33 -26.50
C ILE A 335 13.87 -2.08 -26.79
N ASN A 336 13.61 -1.29 -27.82
CA ASN A 336 12.28 -1.05 -28.35
C ASN A 336 12.21 -1.59 -29.77
N VAL A 337 11.19 -2.41 -30.05
CA VAL A 337 10.98 -3.04 -31.38
C VAL A 337 9.56 -2.78 -31.82
N ARG A 338 9.42 -2.15 -32.96
CA ARG A 338 8.12 -1.86 -33.57
C ARG A 338 8.03 -2.61 -34.89
N ASP A 339 6.98 -3.42 -35.06
CA ASP A 339 6.68 -4.05 -36.37
C ASP A 339 6.13 -3.00 -37.30
N ILE A 340 6.85 -2.76 -38.41
CA ILE A 340 6.52 -1.81 -39.47
C ILE A 340 6.27 -2.51 -40.81
N THR A 341 6.07 -3.83 -40.80
CA THR A 341 5.89 -4.65 -42.00
C THR A 341 4.71 -4.19 -42.84
N GLU A 342 3.57 -3.90 -42.23
CA GLU A 342 2.39 -3.41 -42.94
C GLU A 342 2.63 -2.04 -43.57
N TYR A 343 3.34 -1.16 -42.89
CA TYR A 343 3.71 0.16 -43.40
C TYR A 343 4.57 0.03 -44.70
N HIS A 344 5.60 -0.81 -44.65
CA HIS A 344 6.46 -1.07 -45.82
C HIS A 344 5.69 -1.70 -46.99
N ARG A 345 4.81 -2.67 -46.73
CA ARG A 345 3.96 -3.28 -47.78
C ARG A 345 3.02 -2.26 -48.40
N ALA A 346 2.42 -1.38 -47.61
CA ALA A 346 1.56 -0.33 -48.11
C ALA A 346 2.34 0.67 -48.96
N GLN A 347 3.55 1.03 -48.57
CA GLN A 347 4.42 1.93 -49.30
C GLN A 347 4.91 1.30 -50.65
N GLU A 348 5.31 0.03 -50.63
CA GLU A 348 5.69 -0.71 -51.86
C GLU A 348 4.51 -0.80 -52.85
N THR A 349 3.30 -1.03 -52.33
CA THR A 349 2.08 -1.07 -53.17
C THR A 349 1.78 0.29 -53.79
N LEU A 350 1.92 1.38 -53.03
CA LEU A 350 1.70 2.74 -53.55
C LEU A 350 2.76 3.15 -54.57
N SER A 351 4.02 2.78 -54.37
CA SER A 351 5.10 3.05 -55.36
C SER A 351 4.91 2.27 -56.66
N GLY A 352 4.39 1.03 -56.60
CA GLY A 352 4.08 0.23 -57.79
C GLY A 352 2.87 0.72 -58.61
N TYR A 353 2.03 1.62 -58.04
CA TYR A 353 0.96 2.29 -58.80
C TYR A 353 1.41 3.63 -59.46
N ALA A 354 2.60 4.13 -59.12
CA ALA A 354 3.11 5.42 -59.58
C ALA A 354 4.08 5.27 -60.80
N GLU A 355 4.48 4.04 -61.12
CA GLU A 355 5.19 3.66 -62.35
C GLU A 355 4.18 3.14 -63.40
#